data_8012447d9a9b5d2bb40c5b5ebfef5597
#
_entry.id   8012447d9a9b5d2bb40c5b5ebfef5597
#
_cell.length_a   1.000
_cell.length_b   1.000
_cell.length_c   1.000
_cell.angle_alpha   90.00
_cell.angle_beta   90.00
_cell.angle_gamma   90.00
#
_symmetry.space_group_name_H-M   'P 1'
#
loop_
_entity.id
_entity.type
_entity.pdbx_description
1 polymer ?
#
loop_
_entity_poly.entity_id
_entity_poly.type
_entity_poly.pdbx_seq_one_letter_code
_entity_poly.pdbx_strand_id
1 'polypeptide(L)'
;MIAKVIFDMIYLILIVTAVTLAILYKFSPTKRIFMIICAGLLFVFGVSAFISEYRQQEKLSRTQLEELQEQQKIFGEWYAAYQKDIDRLDRNWQSYHNIIEGLKAVDAQSFNAEAFNTRLANLEQDSIEEQIKIYMLVAPQSLNRESRALVEELIRKTRQYADAQTKTISLSKSESTPPVELENLKVRLNDIMIRESPEGLFTAQEISAIRAALGD
;
A
#
# COMPACT_ATOMS: atom_id res chain seq x y z
N MET A 1 7.00 28.83 -5.07
CA MET A 1 6.18 29.30 -6.21
C MET A 1 5.14 30.34 -5.77
N ILE A 2 4.39 30.13 -4.71
CA ILE A 2 3.33 31.03 -4.18
C ILE A 2 3.85 32.41 -3.80
N ALA A 3 5.00 32.52 -3.12
CA ALA A 3 5.59 33.81 -2.73
C ALA A 3 5.92 34.73 -3.93
N LYS A 4 6.28 34.17 -5.08
CA LYS A 4 6.55 34.91 -6.30
C LYS A 4 5.27 35.47 -6.91
N VAL A 5 4.19 34.68 -6.92
CA VAL A 5 2.87 35.14 -7.43
C VAL A 5 2.30 36.26 -6.56
N ILE A 6 2.44 36.16 -5.24
CA ILE A 6 2.03 37.23 -4.29
C ILE A 6 2.83 38.49 -4.53
N PHE A 7 4.12 38.39 -4.73
CA PHE A 7 5.00 39.53 -4.98
C PHE A 7 4.67 40.22 -6.32
N ASP A 8 4.46 39.45 -7.37
CA ASP A 8 4.08 39.96 -8.70
C ASP A 8 2.71 40.64 -8.69
N MET A 9 1.73 40.13 -7.94
CA MET A 9 0.42 40.74 -7.77
C MET A 9 0.48 42.05 -6.96
N ILE A 10 1.23 42.09 -5.87
CA ILE A 10 1.43 43.30 -5.07
C ILE A 10 2.08 44.39 -5.95
N TYR A 11 3.05 44.00 -6.77
CA TYR A 11 3.75 44.91 -7.67
C TYR A 11 2.81 45.44 -8.76
N LEU A 12 1.95 44.58 -9.31
CA LEU A 12 0.93 44.98 -10.30
C LEU A 12 -0.09 45.98 -9.70
N ILE A 13 -0.56 45.73 -8.48
CA ILE A 13 -1.47 46.61 -7.75
C ILE A 13 -0.81 47.99 -7.50
N LEU A 14 0.46 47.99 -7.09
CA LEU A 14 1.22 49.24 -6.88
C LEU A 14 1.39 50.03 -8.18
N ILE A 15 1.69 49.35 -9.29
CA ILE A 15 1.82 50.01 -10.61
C ILE A 15 0.48 50.61 -11.04
N VAL A 16 -0.61 49.84 -10.95
CA VAL A 16 -1.95 50.33 -11.31
C VAL A 16 -2.35 51.53 -10.45
N THR A 17 -2.08 51.46 -9.15
CA THR A 17 -2.37 52.57 -8.22
C THR A 17 -1.53 53.83 -8.56
N ALA A 18 -0.25 53.68 -8.86
CA ALA A 18 0.65 54.76 -9.23
C ALA A 18 0.23 55.43 -10.56
N VAL A 19 -0.13 54.63 -11.57
CA VAL A 19 -0.62 55.12 -12.87
C VAL A 19 -1.96 55.85 -12.69
N THR A 20 -2.85 55.33 -11.87
CA THR A 20 -4.15 55.96 -11.59
C THR A 20 -3.96 57.31 -10.89
N LEU A 21 -3.06 57.42 -9.91
CA LEU A 21 -2.70 58.66 -9.23
C LEU A 21 -2.07 59.69 -10.18
N ALA A 22 -1.20 59.28 -11.10
CA ALA A 22 -0.58 60.14 -12.10
C ALA A 22 -1.60 60.73 -13.09
N ILE A 23 -2.58 59.90 -13.50
CA ILE A 23 -3.70 60.35 -14.37
C ILE A 23 -4.60 61.33 -13.62
N LEU A 24 -4.92 61.05 -12.34
CA LEU A 24 -5.74 61.89 -11.48
C LEU A 24 -5.17 63.30 -11.26
N TYR A 25 -3.83 63.45 -11.28
CA TYR A 25 -3.17 64.73 -11.11
C TYR A 25 -3.54 65.70 -12.21
N LYS A 26 -3.95 65.26 -13.38
CA LYS A 26 -4.24 66.07 -14.59
C LYS A 26 -5.71 66.54 -14.73
N PHE A 27 -6.64 66.08 -13.86
CA PHE A 27 -8.09 66.35 -14.00
C PHE A 27 -8.63 67.36 -13.01
N SER A 28 -9.80 67.98 -13.32
CA SER A 28 -10.50 68.97 -12.47
C SER A 28 -10.92 68.33 -11.12
N PRO A 29 -11.05 69.10 -10.00
CA PRO A 29 -11.25 68.64 -8.65
C PRO A 29 -12.46 67.68 -8.50
N THR A 30 -13.57 67.92 -9.18
CA THR A 30 -14.80 67.09 -9.09
C THR A 30 -14.62 65.70 -9.73
N LYS A 31 -13.88 65.61 -10.83
CA LYS A 31 -13.57 64.35 -11.49
C LYS A 31 -12.54 63.50 -10.70
N ARG A 32 -11.67 64.17 -9.95
CA ARG A 32 -10.68 63.53 -9.08
C ARG A 32 -11.35 62.73 -7.97
N ILE A 33 -12.37 63.32 -7.30
CA ILE A 33 -13.09 62.64 -6.22
C ILE A 33 -13.79 61.37 -6.74
N PHE A 34 -14.47 61.45 -7.88
CA PHE A 34 -15.15 60.29 -8.47
C PHE A 34 -14.15 59.18 -8.84
N MET A 35 -13.01 59.51 -9.43
CA MET A 35 -12.00 58.53 -9.80
C MET A 35 -11.32 57.90 -8.59
N ILE A 36 -11.11 58.62 -7.48
CA ILE A 36 -10.59 58.06 -6.23
C ILE A 36 -11.57 57.04 -5.64
N ILE A 37 -12.88 57.33 -5.69
CA ILE A 37 -13.90 56.39 -5.23
C ILE A 37 -13.90 55.11 -6.09
N CYS A 38 -13.85 55.25 -7.43
CA CYS A 38 -13.80 54.11 -8.34
C CYS A 38 -12.52 53.28 -8.14
N ALA A 39 -11.35 53.90 -7.99
CA ALA A 39 -10.10 53.22 -7.72
C ALA A 39 -10.13 52.47 -6.35
N GLY A 40 -10.69 53.11 -5.32
CA GLY A 40 -10.90 52.48 -4.01
C GLY A 40 -11.80 51.26 -4.06
N LEU A 41 -12.91 51.33 -4.79
CA LEU A 41 -13.81 50.22 -4.98
C LEU A 41 -13.11 49.08 -5.74
N LEU A 42 -12.41 49.35 -6.83
CA LEU A 42 -11.64 48.34 -7.58
C LEU A 42 -10.57 47.66 -6.70
N PHE A 43 -9.89 48.46 -5.85
CA PHE A 43 -8.91 47.92 -4.91
C PHE A 43 -9.56 46.98 -3.89
N VAL A 44 -10.69 47.37 -3.28
CA VAL A 44 -11.43 46.54 -2.33
C VAL A 44 -11.93 45.24 -2.98
N PHE A 45 -12.46 45.33 -4.21
CA PHE A 45 -12.90 44.14 -4.95
C PHE A 45 -11.70 43.25 -5.32
N GLY A 46 -10.59 43.79 -5.77
CA GLY A 46 -9.38 43.04 -6.08
C GLY A 46 -8.81 42.31 -4.88
N VAL A 47 -8.71 42.98 -3.74
CA VAL A 47 -8.25 42.39 -2.47
C VAL A 47 -9.22 41.30 -1.96
N SER A 48 -10.52 41.55 -2.04
CA SER A 48 -11.51 40.58 -1.60
C SER A 48 -11.52 39.31 -2.48
N ALA A 49 -11.39 39.44 -3.79
CA ALA A 49 -11.26 38.32 -4.73
C ALA A 49 -9.99 37.51 -4.42
N PHE A 50 -8.87 38.17 -4.20
CA PHE A 50 -7.61 37.54 -3.86
C PHE A 50 -7.68 36.75 -2.54
N ILE A 51 -8.24 37.35 -1.50
CA ILE A 51 -8.42 36.67 -0.20
C ILE A 51 -9.35 35.46 -0.34
N SER A 52 -10.40 35.58 -1.15
CA SER A 52 -11.33 34.48 -1.43
C SER A 52 -10.62 33.29 -2.11
N GLU A 53 -9.83 33.56 -3.15
CA GLU A 53 -9.07 32.56 -3.88
C GLU A 53 -8.00 31.89 -3.01
N TYR A 54 -7.28 32.66 -2.20
CA TYR A 54 -6.30 32.17 -1.25
C TYR A 54 -6.93 31.22 -0.21
N ARG A 55 -8.06 31.61 0.37
CA ARG A 55 -8.82 30.77 1.32
C ARG A 55 -9.35 29.49 0.66
N GLN A 56 -9.73 29.56 -0.60
CA GLN A 56 -10.20 28.40 -1.34
C GLN A 56 -9.06 27.40 -1.60
N GLN A 57 -7.86 27.87 -1.97
CA GLN A 57 -6.67 27.03 -2.13
C GLN A 57 -6.23 26.41 -0.81
N GLU A 58 -6.26 27.16 0.30
CA GLU A 58 -5.92 26.62 1.63
C GLU A 58 -6.91 25.54 2.07
N LYS A 59 -8.21 25.73 1.85
CA LYS A 59 -9.23 24.72 2.13
C LYS A 59 -9.00 23.45 1.27
N LEU A 60 -8.73 23.62 -0.02
CA LEU A 60 -8.47 22.50 -0.94
C LEU A 60 -7.26 21.67 -0.47
N SER A 61 -6.17 22.36 -0.08
CA SER A 61 -4.96 21.70 0.44
C SER A 61 -5.21 20.95 1.76
N ARG A 62 -6.02 21.50 2.67
CA ARG A 62 -6.39 20.83 3.92
C ARG A 62 -7.25 19.60 3.67
N THR A 63 -8.25 19.70 2.81
CA THR A 63 -9.12 18.57 2.46
C THR A 63 -8.30 17.43 1.82
N GLN A 64 -7.37 17.77 0.91
CA GLN A 64 -6.48 16.77 0.30
C GLN A 64 -5.56 16.10 1.32
N LEU A 65 -5.07 16.84 2.30
CA LEU A 65 -4.25 16.29 3.38
C LEU A 65 -5.06 15.37 4.28
N GLU A 66 -6.27 15.75 4.65
CA GLU A 66 -7.19 14.94 5.46
C GLU A 66 -7.57 13.63 4.73
N GLU A 67 -7.88 13.71 3.42
CA GLU A 67 -8.13 12.52 2.59
C GLU A 67 -6.92 11.59 2.55
N LEU A 68 -5.71 12.14 2.42
CA LEU A 68 -4.48 11.36 2.38
C LEU A 68 -4.22 10.65 3.72
N GLN A 69 -4.39 11.34 4.84
CA GLN A 69 -4.27 10.78 6.17
C GLN A 69 -5.30 9.66 6.43
N GLU A 70 -6.52 9.82 5.96
CA GLU A 70 -7.54 8.78 6.04
C GLU A 70 -7.15 7.54 5.22
N GLN A 71 -6.64 7.73 4.00
CA GLN A 71 -6.13 6.65 3.15
C GLN A 71 -4.97 5.89 3.81
N GLN A 72 -4.02 6.61 4.41
CA GLN A 72 -2.90 6.02 5.15
C GLN A 72 -3.39 5.19 6.34
N LYS A 73 -4.37 5.69 7.10
CA LYS A 73 -4.97 4.97 8.22
C LYS A 73 -5.66 3.68 7.77
N ILE A 74 -6.50 3.75 6.73
CA ILE A 74 -7.21 2.60 6.17
C ILE A 74 -6.23 1.52 5.72
N PHE A 75 -5.19 1.92 4.99
CA PHE A 75 -4.15 0.99 4.56
C PHE A 75 -3.39 0.40 5.75
N GLY A 76 -3.02 1.20 6.75
CA GLY A 76 -2.32 0.75 7.94
C GLY A 76 -3.09 -0.31 8.74
N GLU A 77 -4.40 -0.12 8.94
CA GLU A 77 -5.27 -1.07 9.61
C GLU A 77 -5.39 -2.39 8.83
N TRP A 78 -5.60 -2.30 7.52
CA TRP A 78 -5.64 -3.47 6.64
C TRP A 78 -4.30 -4.21 6.63
N TYR A 79 -3.20 -3.47 6.50
CA TYR A 79 -1.85 -4.03 6.43
C TYR A 79 -1.45 -4.75 7.72
N ALA A 80 -1.85 -4.22 8.89
CA ALA A 80 -1.60 -4.88 10.17
C ALA A 80 -2.34 -6.23 10.31
N ALA A 81 -3.52 -6.37 9.69
CA ALA A 81 -4.23 -7.64 9.61
C ALA A 81 -3.55 -8.59 8.61
N TYR A 82 -3.22 -8.10 7.42
CA TYR A 82 -2.50 -8.81 6.38
C TYR A 82 -1.16 -9.40 6.87
N GLN A 83 -0.38 -8.64 7.64
CA GLN A 83 0.89 -9.13 8.20
C GLN A 83 0.72 -10.38 9.06
N LYS A 84 -0.37 -10.49 9.83
CA LYS A 84 -0.63 -11.67 10.68
C LYS A 84 -0.83 -12.93 9.83
N ASP A 85 -1.46 -12.81 8.67
CA ASP A 85 -1.67 -13.93 7.75
C ASP A 85 -0.35 -14.31 7.06
N ILE A 86 0.46 -13.32 6.66
CA ILE A 86 1.82 -13.57 6.14
C ILE A 86 2.70 -14.28 7.17
N ASP A 87 2.70 -13.82 8.42
CA ASP A 87 3.46 -14.47 9.50
C ASP A 87 3.03 -15.92 9.72
N ARG A 88 1.78 -16.28 9.45
CA ARG A 88 1.30 -17.67 9.52
C ARG A 88 1.78 -18.49 8.33
N LEU A 89 1.70 -17.95 7.12
CA LEU A 89 2.27 -18.60 5.94
C LEU A 89 3.76 -18.89 6.14
N ASP A 90 4.52 -17.92 6.65
CA ASP A 90 5.95 -18.11 6.93
C ASP A 90 6.20 -19.19 7.99
N ARG A 91 5.42 -19.22 9.08
CA ARG A 91 5.53 -20.26 10.10
C ARG A 91 5.20 -21.65 9.55
N ASN A 92 4.17 -21.78 8.72
CA ASN A 92 3.83 -23.05 8.07
C ASN A 92 4.97 -23.51 7.17
N TRP A 93 5.56 -22.58 6.41
CA TRP A 93 6.70 -22.89 5.53
C TRP A 93 7.95 -23.30 6.31
N GLN A 94 8.28 -22.61 7.38
CA GLN A 94 9.37 -22.96 8.28
C GLN A 94 9.12 -24.35 8.94
N SER A 95 7.87 -24.61 9.36
CA SER A 95 7.50 -25.92 9.94
C SER A 95 7.69 -27.04 8.93
N TYR A 96 7.31 -26.83 7.66
CA TYR A 96 7.54 -27.76 6.58
C TYR A 96 9.04 -28.05 6.39
N HIS A 97 9.87 -27.02 6.29
CA HIS A 97 11.32 -27.17 6.18
C HIS A 97 11.90 -27.95 7.35
N ASN A 98 11.48 -27.65 8.57
CA ASN A 98 11.95 -28.35 9.77
C ASN A 98 11.57 -29.84 9.75
N ILE A 99 10.38 -30.20 9.25
CA ILE A 99 9.96 -31.59 9.10
C ILE A 99 10.85 -32.33 8.08
N ILE A 100 11.10 -31.69 6.93
CA ILE A 100 11.92 -32.27 5.85
C ILE A 100 13.39 -32.39 6.25
N GLU A 101 13.96 -31.34 6.85
CA GLU A 101 15.35 -31.36 7.33
C GLU A 101 15.52 -32.40 8.47
N GLY A 102 14.55 -32.46 9.37
CA GLY A 102 14.53 -33.49 10.41
C GLY A 102 14.57 -34.89 9.84
N LEU A 103 13.84 -35.16 8.74
CA LEU A 103 13.86 -36.44 8.05
C LEU A 103 15.23 -36.83 7.50
N LYS A 104 16.03 -35.86 7.01
CA LYS A 104 17.38 -36.13 6.49
C LYS A 104 18.32 -36.70 7.55
N ALA A 105 18.16 -36.29 8.80
CA ALA A 105 18.98 -36.66 9.94
C ALA A 105 18.60 -38.03 10.56
N VAL A 106 17.42 -38.60 10.20
CA VAL A 106 16.91 -39.84 10.79
C VAL A 106 17.45 -41.06 10.04
N ASP A 107 17.80 -42.12 10.80
CA ASP A 107 18.14 -43.43 10.25
C ASP A 107 16.89 -44.36 10.17
N ALA A 108 17.04 -45.44 9.41
CA ALA A 108 15.91 -46.37 9.19
C ALA A 108 15.39 -47.05 10.48
N GLN A 109 16.21 -47.15 11.52
CA GLN A 109 15.83 -47.81 12.77
C GLN A 109 15.03 -46.90 13.68
N SER A 110 15.30 -45.59 13.63
CA SER A 110 14.64 -44.57 14.44
C SER A 110 13.46 -43.90 13.73
N PHE A 111 13.24 -44.17 12.45
CA PHE A 111 12.16 -43.54 11.68
C PHE A 111 10.78 -44.03 12.10
N ASN A 112 9.95 -43.10 12.57
CA ASN A 112 8.54 -43.35 12.86
C ASN A 112 7.66 -42.72 11.77
N ALA A 113 7.25 -43.57 10.81
CA ALA A 113 6.45 -43.15 9.66
C ALA A 113 5.07 -42.59 10.08
N GLU A 114 4.44 -43.12 11.12
CA GLU A 114 3.14 -42.65 11.60
C GLU A 114 3.25 -41.22 12.18
N ALA A 115 4.24 -41.01 13.03
CA ALA A 115 4.49 -39.68 13.61
C ALA A 115 4.86 -38.67 12.54
N PHE A 116 5.63 -39.06 11.52
CA PHE A 116 5.98 -38.19 10.38
C PHE A 116 4.73 -37.81 9.57
N ASN A 117 3.92 -38.80 9.20
CA ASN A 117 2.69 -38.61 8.45
C ASN A 117 1.68 -37.75 9.22
N THR A 118 1.56 -37.92 10.54
CA THR A 118 0.69 -37.09 11.39
C THR A 118 1.14 -35.64 11.39
N ARG A 119 2.45 -35.39 11.47
CA ARG A 119 2.98 -34.01 11.40
C ARG A 119 2.69 -33.35 10.06
N LEU A 120 2.89 -34.06 8.94
CA LEU A 120 2.57 -33.54 7.62
C LEU A 120 1.07 -33.31 7.43
N ALA A 121 0.20 -34.21 7.94
CA ALA A 121 -1.24 -34.06 7.86
C ALA A 121 -1.74 -32.82 8.64
N ASN A 122 -1.22 -32.60 9.84
CA ASN A 122 -1.55 -31.41 10.62
C ASN A 122 -1.09 -30.14 9.90
N LEU A 123 0.13 -30.15 9.36
CA LEU A 123 0.65 -28.98 8.63
C LEU A 123 -0.11 -28.72 7.32
N GLU A 124 -0.55 -29.78 6.63
CA GLU A 124 -1.42 -29.65 5.46
C GLU A 124 -2.73 -28.98 5.84
N GLN A 125 -3.37 -29.40 6.94
CA GLN A 125 -4.60 -28.81 7.45
C GLN A 125 -4.40 -27.31 7.76
N ASP A 126 -3.34 -26.98 8.51
CA ASP A 126 -3.00 -25.58 8.86
C ASP A 126 -2.75 -24.73 7.59
N SER A 127 -2.09 -25.32 6.59
CA SER A 127 -1.80 -24.64 5.32
C SER A 127 -3.07 -24.38 4.50
N ILE A 128 -3.99 -25.34 4.44
CA ILE A 128 -5.29 -25.20 3.76
C ILE A 128 -6.14 -24.12 4.45
N GLU A 129 -6.18 -24.12 5.79
CA GLU A 129 -6.93 -23.12 6.55
C GLU A 129 -6.38 -21.71 6.30
N GLU A 130 -5.06 -21.56 6.24
CA GLU A 130 -4.47 -20.26 5.96
C GLU A 130 -4.66 -19.84 4.51
N GLN A 131 -4.54 -20.75 3.54
CA GLN A 131 -4.85 -20.51 2.14
C GLN A 131 -6.29 -19.97 1.98
N ILE A 132 -7.27 -20.57 2.65
CA ILE A 132 -8.66 -20.08 2.63
C ILE A 132 -8.75 -18.63 3.13
N LYS A 133 -8.06 -18.27 4.22
CA LYS A 133 -8.04 -16.91 4.73
C LYS A 133 -7.43 -15.94 3.73
N ILE A 134 -6.31 -16.31 3.11
CA ILE A 134 -5.67 -15.51 2.06
C ILE A 134 -6.62 -15.30 0.86
N TYR A 135 -7.42 -16.29 0.50
CA TYR A 135 -8.42 -16.14 -0.56
C TYR A 135 -9.57 -15.19 -0.18
N MET A 136 -9.88 -15.06 1.11
CA MET A 136 -10.88 -14.12 1.62
C MET A 136 -10.37 -12.68 1.71
N LEU A 137 -9.06 -12.44 1.57
CA LEU A 137 -8.51 -11.10 1.59
C LEU A 137 -9.07 -10.27 0.43
N VAL A 138 -9.51 -9.07 0.75
CA VAL A 138 -9.98 -8.07 -0.22
C VAL A 138 -9.31 -6.72 0.06
N ALA A 139 -9.05 -5.97 -0.99
CA ALA A 139 -8.57 -4.61 -0.84
C ALA A 139 -9.67 -3.71 -0.28
N PRO A 140 -9.36 -2.79 0.65
CA PRO A 140 -10.35 -1.85 1.19
C PRO A 140 -10.97 -1.01 0.06
N GLN A 141 -12.30 -0.98 0.00
CA GLN A 141 -13.02 -0.25 -1.04
C GLN A 141 -12.88 1.27 -0.93
N SER A 142 -12.59 1.74 0.28
CA SER A 142 -12.38 3.16 0.58
C SER A 142 -10.99 3.68 0.19
N LEU A 143 -10.07 2.83 -0.24
CA LEU A 143 -8.83 3.26 -0.86
C LEU A 143 -9.08 3.90 -2.23
N ASN A 144 -8.27 4.90 -2.59
CA ASN A 144 -8.28 5.45 -3.93
C ASN A 144 -7.95 4.36 -4.97
N ARG A 145 -8.28 4.63 -6.23
CA ARG A 145 -8.17 3.63 -7.30
C ARG A 145 -6.75 3.09 -7.48
N GLU A 146 -5.74 3.94 -7.36
CA GLU A 146 -4.34 3.58 -7.55
C GLU A 146 -3.85 2.68 -6.41
N SER A 147 -4.00 3.12 -5.17
CA SER A 147 -3.59 2.35 -3.98
C SER A 147 -4.33 1.02 -3.89
N ARG A 148 -5.62 1.00 -4.24
CA ARG A 148 -6.41 -0.23 -4.26
C ARG A 148 -5.90 -1.23 -5.29
N ALA A 149 -5.54 -0.79 -6.50
CA ALA A 149 -4.98 -1.67 -7.52
C ALA A 149 -3.64 -2.30 -7.07
N LEU A 150 -2.80 -1.54 -6.38
CA LEU A 150 -1.55 -2.04 -5.82
C LEU A 150 -1.79 -3.07 -4.70
N VAL A 151 -2.79 -2.84 -3.83
CA VAL A 151 -3.20 -3.80 -2.80
C VAL A 151 -3.78 -5.08 -3.42
N GLU A 152 -4.58 -4.98 -4.48
CA GLU A 152 -5.10 -6.14 -5.22
C GLU A 152 -3.96 -6.98 -5.82
N GLU A 153 -2.92 -6.33 -6.36
CA GLU A 153 -1.73 -7.02 -6.87
C GLU A 153 -0.95 -7.72 -5.75
N LEU A 154 -0.78 -7.07 -4.59
CA LEU A 154 -0.18 -7.65 -3.41
C LEU A 154 -0.94 -8.92 -2.96
N ILE A 155 -2.28 -8.86 -2.89
CA ILE A 155 -3.15 -10.01 -2.56
C ILE A 155 -2.99 -11.12 -3.60
N ARG A 156 -2.93 -10.79 -4.89
CA ARG A 156 -2.76 -11.77 -5.97
C ARG A 156 -1.44 -12.55 -5.82
N LYS A 157 -0.33 -11.88 -5.55
CA LYS A 157 0.98 -12.52 -5.31
C LYS A 157 0.94 -13.40 -4.08
N THR A 158 0.30 -12.95 -3.01
CA THR A 158 0.16 -13.72 -1.77
C THR A 158 -0.67 -15.00 -2.00
N ARG A 159 -1.74 -14.93 -2.78
CA ARG A 159 -2.54 -16.11 -3.15
C ARG A 159 -1.69 -17.13 -3.93
N GLN A 160 -0.90 -16.68 -4.90
CA GLN A 160 -0.02 -17.57 -5.66
C GLN A 160 1.02 -18.26 -4.77
N TYR A 161 1.57 -17.52 -3.79
CA TYR A 161 2.49 -18.10 -2.82
C TYR A 161 1.81 -19.14 -1.93
N ALA A 162 0.64 -18.82 -1.38
CA ALA A 162 -0.14 -19.75 -0.54
C ALA A 162 -0.53 -21.02 -1.31
N ASP A 163 -0.92 -20.90 -2.58
CA ASP A 163 -1.23 -22.02 -3.46
C ASP A 163 -0.04 -22.95 -3.66
N ALA A 164 1.12 -22.39 -3.99
CA ALA A 164 2.34 -23.15 -4.19
C ALA A 164 2.79 -23.85 -2.90
N GLN A 165 2.72 -23.14 -1.76
CA GLN A 165 3.04 -23.69 -0.45
C GLN A 165 2.12 -24.86 -0.08
N THR A 166 0.81 -24.68 -0.17
CA THR A 166 -0.17 -25.72 0.14
C THR A 166 -0.01 -26.93 -0.79
N LYS A 167 0.18 -26.68 -2.09
CA LYS A 167 0.45 -27.73 -3.07
C LYS A 167 1.69 -28.55 -2.70
N THR A 168 2.79 -27.90 -2.35
CA THR A 168 4.05 -28.57 -1.96
C THR A 168 3.86 -29.47 -0.74
N ILE A 169 3.17 -28.95 0.29
CA ILE A 169 2.88 -29.70 1.51
C ILE A 169 1.97 -30.90 1.23
N SER A 170 0.88 -30.69 0.46
CA SER A 170 -0.07 -31.77 0.09
C SER A 170 0.59 -32.86 -0.75
N LEU A 171 1.45 -32.51 -1.71
CA LEU A 171 2.22 -33.47 -2.48
C LEU A 171 3.16 -34.29 -1.56
N SER A 172 3.86 -33.64 -0.64
CA SER A 172 4.75 -34.30 0.30
C SER A 172 4.02 -35.26 1.21
N LYS A 173 2.82 -34.89 1.67
CA LYS A 173 1.98 -35.77 2.46
C LYS A 173 1.48 -36.98 1.64
N SER A 174 1.07 -36.77 0.38
CA SER A 174 0.60 -37.86 -0.49
C SER A 174 1.71 -38.86 -0.81
N GLU A 175 2.95 -38.40 -1.04
CA GLU A 175 4.10 -39.27 -1.28
C GLU A 175 4.56 -40.06 -0.04
N SER A 176 4.19 -39.59 1.16
CA SER A 176 4.48 -40.27 2.41
C SER A 176 3.43 -41.35 2.77
N THR A 177 2.37 -41.48 1.98
CA THR A 177 1.26 -42.42 2.20
C THR A 177 0.96 -43.21 0.92
N PRO A 178 1.12 -44.53 0.82
CA PRO A 178 1.38 -45.53 1.83
C PRO A 178 2.85 -45.57 2.33
N PRO A 179 3.16 -46.42 3.33
CA PRO A 179 4.53 -46.52 3.85
C PRO A 179 5.54 -46.78 2.75
N VAL A 180 6.49 -45.88 2.61
CA VAL A 180 7.59 -45.95 1.65
C VAL A 180 8.88 -46.17 2.42
N GLU A 181 9.82 -46.91 1.84
CA GLU A 181 11.17 -47.01 2.40
C GLU A 181 11.79 -45.63 2.61
N LEU A 182 12.43 -45.42 3.77
CA LEU A 182 12.91 -44.09 4.20
C LEU A 182 13.78 -43.41 3.15
N GLU A 183 14.74 -44.11 2.54
CA GLU A 183 15.65 -43.52 1.55
C GLU A 183 14.89 -43.11 0.27
N ASN A 184 13.92 -43.89 -0.18
CA ASN A 184 13.06 -43.51 -1.30
C ASN A 184 12.17 -42.32 -0.95
N LEU A 185 11.68 -42.22 0.28
CA LEU A 185 10.91 -41.07 0.76
C LEU A 185 11.76 -39.82 0.77
N LYS A 186 12.99 -39.86 1.29
CA LYS A 186 13.92 -38.72 1.29
C LYS A 186 14.16 -38.18 -0.13
N VAL A 187 14.38 -39.08 -1.09
CA VAL A 187 14.60 -38.69 -2.50
C VAL A 187 13.36 -37.99 -3.08
N ARG A 188 12.16 -38.59 -2.89
CA ARG A 188 10.89 -38.00 -3.41
C ARG A 188 10.58 -36.65 -2.81
N LEU A 189 10.72 -36.53 -1.49
CA LEU A 189 10.43 -35.26 -0.82
C LEU A 189 11.43 -34.15 -1.21
N ASN A 190 12.70 -34.51 -1.38
CA ASN A 190 13.70 -33.57 -1.90
C ASN A 190 13.38 -33.13 -3.34
N ASP A 191 12.89 -34.02 -4.19
CA ASP A 191 12.48 -33.70 -5.55
C ASP A 191 11.25 -32.77 -5.57
N ILE A 192 10.26 -33.01 -4.69
CA ILE A 192 9.13 -32.10 -4.51
C ILE A 192 9.61 -30.72 -4.06
N MET A 193 10.50 -30.63 -3.07
CA MET A 193 11.06 -29.38 -2.61
C MET A 193 11.75 -28.59 -3.74
N ILE A 194 12.50 -29.26 -4.62
CA ILE A 194 13.19 -28.59 -5.72
C ILE A 194 12.22 -28.08 -6.79
N ARG A 195 11.17 -28.85 -7.10
CA ARG A 195 10.29 -28.54 -8.23
C ARG A 195 9.07 -27.72 -7.89
N GLU A 196 8.53 -27.87 -6.68
CA GLU A 196 7.21 -27.34 -6.32
C GLU A 196 7.28 -26.28 -5.21
N SER A 197 8.47 -26.01 -4.64
CA SER A 197 8.60 -24.95 -3.62
C SER A 197 8.13 -23.60 -4.14
N PRO A 198 7.37 -22.83 -3.34
CA PRO A 198 7.01 -21.49 -3.72
C PRO A 198 8.24 -20.64 -3.94
N GLU A 199 8.20 -19.79 -4.95
CA GLU A 199 9.14 -18.68 -5.04
C GLU A 199 8.94 -17.77 -3.83
N GLY A 200 10.03 -17.14 -3.33
CA GLY A 200 9.93 -16.28 -2.16
C GLY A 200 8.87 -15.19 -2.33
N LEU A 201 8.11 -14.93 -1.29
CA LEU A 201 7.10 -13.86 -1.30
C LEU A 201 7.78 -12.49 -1.17
N PHE A 202 8.16 -11.90 -2.29
CA PHE A 202 8.79 -10.58 -2.36
C PHE A 202 7.73 -9.48 -2.51
N THR A 203 7.21 -8.98 -1.39
CA THR A 203 6.16 -7.95 -1.35
C THR A 203 6.67 -6.54 -1.01
N ALA A 204 7.96 -6.39 -0.72
CA ALA A 204 8.55 -5.12 -0.30
C ALA A 204 8.38 -4.01 -1.35
N GLN A 205 8.44 -4.37 -2.64
CA GLN A 205 8.27 -3.42 -3.74
C GLN A 205 6.84 -2.89 -3.81
N GLU A 206 5.84 -3.77 -3.70
CA GLU A 206 4.43 -3.41 -3.71
C GLU A 206 4.08 -2.54 -2.50
N ILE A 207 4.55 -2.93 -1.32
CA ILE A 207 4.33 -2.16 -0.08
C ILE A 207 4.96 -0.77 -0.19
N SER A 208 6.18 -0.66 -0.72
CA SER A 208 6.84 0.62 -0.96
C SER A 208 6.08 1.47 -1.97
N ALA A 209 5.56 0.87 -3.05
CA ALA A 209 4.76 1.58 -4.05
C ALA A 209 3.44 2.08 -3.46
N ILE A 210 2.76 1.28 -2.62
CA ILE A 210 1.53 1.69 -1.93
C ILE A 210 1.81 2.85 -0.99
N ARG A 211 2.86 2.79 -0.18
CA ARG A 211 3.23 3.89 0.72
C ARG A 211 3.55 5.17 -0.05
N ALA A 212 4.33 5.07 -1.12
CA ALA A 212 4.63 6.21 -1.97
C ALA A 212 3.35 6.82 -2.60
N ALA A 213 2.39 6.00 -3.05
CA ALA A 213 1.11 6.46 -3.57
C ALA A 213 0.23 7.12 -2.49
N LEU A 214 0.45 6.79 -1.22
CA LEU A 214 -0.20 7.37 -0.04
C LEU A 214 0.60 8.54 0.56
N GLY A 215 1.74 8.93 -0.03
CA GLY A 215 2.54 10.07 0.41
C GLY A 215 3.37 9.81 1.67
N ASP A 216 3.69 8.57 1.95
CA ASP A 216 4.56 8.12 3.07
C ASP A 216 6.05 8.09 2.66
#